data_4d2f944bddf74f60cc3c316dd67e4878
#
_entry.id   4d2f944bddf74f60cc3c316dd67e4878
#
_cell.length_a   1.000
_cell.length_b   1.000
_cell.length_c   1.000
_cell.angle_alpha   90.00
_cell.angle_beta   90.00
_cell.angle_gamma   90.00
#
_symmetry.space_group_name_H-M   'P 1'
#
loop_
_entity.id
_entity.type
_entity.pdbx_description
1 polymer ?
#
loop_
_entity_poly.entity_id
_entity_poly.type
_entity_poly.pdbx_seq_one_letter_code
_entity_poly.pdbx_strand_id
1 'polypeptide(L)' 'MKEIAYRVFVDIWRLTCKYGFRKLEEEQWERFIDDADYLYKRYKGTKAEGLYRQLLLVVTSFYEELGKGERV' A
#
# COMPACT_ATOMS: atom_id res chain seq x y z
N MET A 1 -16.14 -6.98 11.57
CA MET A 1 -14.67 -6.80 11.43
C MET A 1 -14.06 -7.65 10.31
N LYS A 2 -14.47 -8.90 10.23
CA LYS A 2 -13.91 -9.81 9.22
C LYS A 2 -14.08 -9.32 7.79
N GLU A 3 -15.26 -8.82 7.46
CA GLU A 3 -15.55 -8.36 6.10
C GLU A 3 -14.75 -7.12 5.71
N ILE A 4 -14.65 -6.18 6.65
CA ILE A 4 -13.90 -4.96 6.35
C ILE A 4 -12.40 -5.25 6.30
N ALA A 5 -11.91 -6.18 7.12
CA ALA A 5 -10.52 -6.60 7.07
C ALA A 5 -10.21 -7.23 5.70
N TYR A 6 -11.13 -8.07 5.20
CA TYR A 6 -10.96 -8.67 3.89
C TYR A 6 -10.80 -7.59 2.80
N ARG A 7 -11.62 -6.55 2.88
CA ARG A 7 -11.54 -5.44 1.92
C ARG A 7 -10.18 -4.75 1.98
N VAL A 8 -9.62 -4.59 3.18
CA VAL A 8 -8.31 -3.99 3.34
C VAL A 8 -7.27 -4.81 2.58
N PHE A 9 -7.27 -6.13 2.76
CA PHE A 9 -6.32 -6.99 2.06
C PHE A 9 -6.50 -6.92 0.56
N VAL A 10 -7.75 -6.93 0.10
CA VAL A 10 -8.02 -6.84 -1.35
C VAL A 10 -7.56 -5.52 -1.93
N ASP A 11 -7.83 -4.41 -1.23
CA ASP A 11 -7.43 -3.10 -1.71
C ASP A 11 -5.90 -2.96 -1.75
N ILE A 12 -5.22 -3.46 -0.74
CA ILE A 12 -3.75 -3.43 -0.71
C ILE A 12 -3.20 -4.31 -1.83
N TRP A 13 -3.79 -5.49 -2.03
CA TRP A 13 -3.37 -6.39 -3.11
C TRP A 13 -3.53 -5.71 -4.48
N ARG A 14 -4.66 -5.07 -4.71
CA ARG A 14 -4.91 -4.37 -5.97
C ARG A 14 -3.94 -3.21 -6.17
N LEU A 15 -3.61 -2.52 -5.09
CA LEU A 15 -2.65 -1.43 -5.14
C LEU A 15 -1.29 -1.95 -5.59
N THR A 16 -0.83 -3.06 -5.01
CA THR A 16 0.45 -3.64 -5.41
C THR A 16 0.42 -4.17 -6.82
N CYS A 17 -0.70 -4.77 -7.24
CA CYS A 17 -0.83 -5.25 -8.61
C CYS A 17 -0.76 -4.11 -9.62
N LYS A 18 -1.32 -2.96 -9.27
CA LYS A 18 -1.30 -1.79 -10.16
C LYS A 18 0.13 -1.32 -10.44
N TYR A 19 0.98 -1.34 -9.44
CA TYR A 19 2.35 -0.86 -9.58
C TYR A 19 3.37 -1.97 -9.83
N GLY A 20 2.97 -3.21 -9.62
CA GLY A 20 3.85 -4.36 -9.81
C GLY A 20 4.79 -4.55 -8.63
N PHE A 21 5.56 -5.63 -8.68
CA PHE A 21 6.49 -5.97 -7.61
C PHE A 21 7.92 -5.64 -8.04
N ARG A 22 8.14 -4.37 -8.28
CA ARG A 22 9.42 -3.87 -8.77
C ARG A 22 9.67 -2.48 -8.21
N LYS A 23 10.89 -1.99 -8.37
CA LYS A 23 11.26 -0.66 -7.95
C LYS A 23 10.32 0.38 -8.54
N LEU A 24 9.86 1.31 -7.72
CA LEU A 24 9.03 2.41 -8.17
C LEU A 24 9.90 3.61 -8.52
N GLU A 25 9.63 4.20 -9.68
CA GLU A 25 10.27 5.44 -10.06
C GLU A 25 9.61 6.60 -9.32
N GLU A 26 10.23 7.77 -9.34
CA GLU A 26 9.75 8.91 -8.59
C GLU A 26 8.30 9.26 -8.91
N GLU A 27 7.93 9.28 -10.19
CA GLU A 27 6.55 9.57 -10.58
C GLU A 27 5.58 8.51 -10.07
N GLN A 28 6.02 7.26 -10.05
CA GLN A 28 5.19 6.17 -9.55
C GLN A 28 5.00 6.28 -8.04
N TRP A 29 6.03 6.71 -7.32
CA TRP A 29 5.93 6.93 -5.89
C TRP A 29 4.86 7.97 -5.57
N GLU A 30 4.83 9.07 -6.31
CA GLU A 30 3.84 10.11 -6.11
C GLU A 30 2.42 9.59 -6.32
N ARG A 31 2.22 8.82 -7.39
CA ARG A 31 0.92 8.24 -7.68
C ARG A 31 0.53 7.19 -6.65
N PHE A 32 1.50 6.40 -6.21
CA PHE A 32 1.27 5.40 -5.19
C PHE A 32 0.80 6.05 -3.89
N ILE A 33 1.45 7.12 -3.49
CA ILE A 33 1.08 7.84 -2.27
C ILE A 33 -0.34 8.41 -2.40
N ASP A 34 -0.66 8.98 -3.55
CA ASP A 34 -2.00 9.52 -3.79
C ASP A 34 -3.07 8.42 -3.71
N ASP A 35 -2.81 7.29 -4.34
CA ASP A 35 -3.74 6.16 -4.30
C ASP A 35 -3.88 5.62 -2.89
N ALA A 36 -2.78 5.52 -2.17
CA ALA A 36 -2.79 5.03 -0.79
C ALA A 36 -3.58 5.97 0.12
N ASP A 37 -3.44 7.28 -0.09
CA ASP A 37 -4.18 8.26 0.69
C ASP A 37 -5.67 8.18 0.41
N TYR A 38 -6.03 7.98 -0.85
CA TYR A 38 -7.41 7.81 -1.23
C TYR A 38 -8.04 6.60 -0.52
N LEU A 39 -7.32 5.50 -0.50
CA LEU A 39 -7.77 4.29 0.18
C LEU A 39 -7.83 4.49 1.71
N TYR A 40 -6.86 5.22 2.25
CA TYR A 40 -6.85 5.51 3.67
C TYR A 40 -8.14 6.21 4.10
N LYS A 41 -8.60 7.17 3.30
CA LYS A 41 -9.83 7.90 3.61
C LYS A 41 -11.04 6.97 3.70
N ARG A 42 -11.00 5.87 2.94
CA ARG A 42 -12.07 4.88 2.98
C ARG A 42 -12.14 4.17 4.33
N TYR A 43 -10.99 3.96 4.97
CA TYR A 43 -10.92 3.21 6.22
C TYR A 43 -10.78 4.07 7.46
N LYS A 44 -10.53 5.36 7.29
CA LYS A 44 -10.39 6.29 8.40
C LYS A 44 -11.64 6.28 9.26
N GLY A 45 -11.44 6.14 10.58
CA GLY A 45 -12.54 6.11 11.52
C GLY A 45 -13.24 4.77 11.64
N THR A 46 -12.80 3.75 10.89
CA THR A 46 -13.36 2.41 11.00
C THR A 46 -12.45 1.56 11.88
N LYS A 47 -12.95 0.37 12.24
CA LYS A 47 -12.16 -0.58 13.03
C LYS A 47 -10.96 -1.11 12.26
N ALA A 48 -10.96 -0.96 10.94
CA ALA A 48 -9.87 -1.45 10.09
C ALA A 48 -8.80 -0.40 9.81
N GLU A 49 -8.95 0.80 10.34
CA GLU A 49 -7.97 1.86 10.10
C GLU A 49 -6.54 1.42 10.46
N GLY A 50 -6.37 0.84 11.64
CA GLY A 50 -5.06 0.39 12.10
C GLY A 50 -4.48 -0.70 11.21
N LEU A 51 -5.33 -1.65 10.81
CA LEU A 51 -4.90 -2.73 9.92
C LEU A 51 -4.43 -2.16 8.58
N TYR A 52 -5.19 -1.25 8.01
CA TYR A 52 -4.82 -0.64 6.74
C TYR A 52 -3.45 0.05 6.84
N ARG A 53 -3.27 0.84 7.89
CA ARG A 53 -2.02 1.59 8.07
C ARG A 53 -0.82 0.65 8.22
N GLN A 54 -0.98 -0.43 8.97
CA GLN A 54 0.12 -1.39 9.16
C GLN A 54 0.45 -2.13 7.87
N LEU A 55 -0.56 -2.57 7.14
CA LEU A 55 -0.32 -3.24 5.87
C LEU A 55 0.30 -2.31 4.84
N LEU A 56 -0.14 -1.05 4.82
CA LEU A 56 0.44 -0.07 3.91
C LEU A 56 1.91 0.16 4.23
N LEU A 57 2.25 0.20 5.52
CA LEU A 57 3.63 0.37 5.93
C LEU A 57 4.50 -0.79 5.47
N VAL A 58 3.99 -2.01 5.58
CA VAL A 58 4.70 -3.21 5.11
C VAL A 58 4.97 -3.10 3.61
N VAL A 59 3.95 -2.74 2.85
CA VAL A 59 4.07 -2.62 1.39
C VAL A 59 5.07 -1.52 1.02
N THR A 60 4.97 -0.37 1.69
CA THR A 60 5.88 0.74 1.44
C THR A 60 7.33 0.33 1.71
N SER A 61 7.55 -0.36 2.82
CA SER A 61 8.89 -0.85 3.17
C SER A 61 9.41 -1.82 2.12
N PHE A 62 8.54 -2.67 1.60
CA PHE A 62 8.91 -3.62 0.55
C PHE A 62 9.41 -2.88 -0.69
N TYR A 63 8.68 -1.86 -1.14
CA TYR A 63 9.08 -1.09 -2.30
C TYR A 63 10.40 -0.35 -2.08
N GLU A 64 10.60 0.16 -0.88
CA GLU A 64 11.86 0.81 -0.55
C GLU A 64 13.02 -0.17 -0.62
N GLU A 65 12.82 -1.39 -0.15
CA GLU A 65 13.85 -2.42 -0.20
C GLU A 65 14.18 -2.83 -1.63
N LEU A 66 13.17 -2.91 -2.49
CA LEU A 66 13.42 -3.21 -3.89
C LEU A 66 14.34 -2.17 -4.52
N GLY A 67 14.12 -0.90 -4.17
CA GLY A 67 14.98 0.16 -4.66
C GLY A 67 16.42 0.04 -4.20
N LYS A 68 16.60 -0.36 -2.94
CA LYS A 68 17.93 -0.55 -2.38
C LYS A 68 18.63 -1.79 -2.95
N GLY A 69 17.84 -2.85 -3.13
CA GLY A 69 18.39 -4.12 -3.64
C GLY A 69 19.01 -4.00 -5.00
N GLU A 70 18.52 -3.11 -5.82
CA GLU A 70 19.05 -2.93 -7.16
C GLU A 70 20.46 -2.34 -7.19
N ARG A 71 20.94 -1.84 -6.08
CA ARG A 71 22.28 -1.30 -6.01
C ARG A 71 23.33 -2.40 -5.83
N VAL A 72 22.90 -3.57 -5.54
CA VAL A 72 23.79 -4.72 -5.37
C VAL A 72 23.92 -5.46 -6.70
#